data_9bab1b523e0975f888801770faca1726
#
_entry.id   9bab1b523e0975f888801770faca1726
#
_cell.length_a   1.000
_cell.length_b   1.000
_cell.length_c   1.000
_cell.angle_alpha   90.00
_cell.angle_beta   90.00
_cell.angle_gamma   90.00
#
_symmetry.space_group_name_H-M   'P 1'
#
loop_
_entity.id
_entity.type
_entity.pdbx_description
1 polymer ?
#
loop_
_entity_poly.entity_id
_entity_poly.type
_entity_poly.pdbx_seq_one_letter_code
_entity_poly.pdbx_strand_id
1 'polypeptide(L)'
;IFVGYRYFDTFEVPVRYSFGYGMSYTDFEIRTDDIKVSGRGMMNPKVSVTVTVTNTGDTYAGKEVVQIYASCPQGRLVKEFRRLAGFGKTKLLAPKESQTMTITFPLYQLTSYEEESASWILEPGMYGIWIGNDLNTSVLSGALELDEKAVMTACENICPLKEELNEIVPDAEKVQAREAAWQKEVKEKRMSVIELKASEIPTEKVDYLSLIHIS
;
A
#
# COMPACT_ATOMS: atom_id res chain seq x y z
N ILE A 1 -9.95 -6.17 -9.92
CA ILE A 1 -8.79 -5.55 -9.23
C ILE A 1 -7.46 -6.09 -9.77
N PHE A 2 -7.45 -7.28 -10.37
CA PHE A 2 -6.24 -7.95 -10.86
C PHE A 2 -5.85 -7.46 -12.27
N VAL A 3 -5.27 -6.26 -12.34
CA VAL A 3 -4.78 -5.64 -13.58
C VAL A 3 -3.29 -5.31 -13.44
N GLY A 4 -2.51 -5.59 -14.50
CA GLY A 4 -1.08 -5.31 -14.55
C GLY A 4 -0.32 -6.05 -13.45
N TYR A 5 0.59 -5.37 -12.74
CA TYR A 5 1.43 -5.98 -11.72
C TYR A 5 0.65 -6.64 -10.57
N ARG A 6 -0.56 -6.16 -10.27
CA ARG A 6 -1.41 -6.76 -9.23
C ARG A 6 -1.78 -8.19 -9.58
N TYR A 7 -2.05 -8.48 -10.87
CA TYR A 7 -2.26 -9.84 -11.33
C TYR A 7 -0.99 -10.67 -11.19
N PHE A 8 0.11 -10.23 -11.79
CA PHE A 8 1.35 -11.00 -11.81
C PHE A 8 1.89 -11.29 -10.40
N ASP A 9 1.83 -10.31 -9.50
CA ASP A 9 2.29 -10.46 -8.11
C ASP A 9 1.36 -11.36 -7.28
N THR A 10 0.04 -11.22 -7.43
CA THR A 10 -0.92 -12.01 -6.65
C THR A 10 -0.94 -13.48 -7.06
N PHE A 11 -0.87 -13.75 -8.36
CA PHE A 11 -0.90 -15.11 -8.92
C PHE A 11 0.49 -15.73 -9.09
N GLU A 12 1.54 -15.05 -8.62
CA GLU A 12 2.94 -15.51 -8.71
C GLU A 12 3.37 -15.86 -10.14
N VAL A 13 2.86 -15.10 -11.11
CA VAL A 13 3.22 -15.28 -12.52
C VAL A 13 4.56 -14.60 -12.79
N PRO A 14 5.58 -15.34 -13.26
CA PRO A 14 6.90 -14.75 -13.51
C PRO A 14 6.83 -13.64 -14.55
N VAL A 15 7.54 -12.55 -14.30
CA VAL A 15 7.69 -11.43 -15.23
C VAL A 15 9.17 -11.23 -15.58
N ARG A 16 9.43 -10.72 -16.79
CA ARG A 16 10.81 -10.41 -17.18
C ARG A 16 11.36 -9.19 -16.46
N TYR A 17 10.52 -8.19 -16.25
CA TYR A 17 10.83 -6.98 -15.48
C TYR A 17 9.68 -6.71 -14.53
N SER A 18 10.01 -6.45 -13.26
CA SER A 18 9.02 -6.12 -12.25
C SER A 18 8.44 -4.72 -12.46
N PHE A 19 7.26 -4.48 -11.91
CA PHE A 19 6.69 -3.14 -11.91
C PHE A 19 7.61 -2.16 -11.17
N GLY A 20 7.89 -1.03 -11.81
CA GLY A 20 8.82 -0.04 -11.29
C GLY A 20 10.28 -0.28 -11.62
N TYR A 21 10.63 -1.42 -12.24
CA TYR A 21 12.00 -1.70 -12.65
C TYR A 21 12.56 -0.59 -13.53
N GLY A 22 13.79 -0.19 -13.24
CA GLY A 22 14.55 0.78 -14.01
C GLY A 22 16.04 0.48 -13.95
N MET A 23 16.78 0.99 -14.94
CA MET A 23 18.23 0.87 -15.00
C MET A 23 18.87 2.19 -14.57
N SER A 24 19.98 2.11 -13.86
CA SER A 24 20.78 3.26 -13.47
C SER A 24 22.25 2.99 -13.76
N TYR A 25 23.05 4.05 -13.90
CA TYR A 25 24.51 3.96 -14.00
C TYR A 25 25.20 3.91 -12.62
N THR A 26 24.41 3.90 -11.55
CA THR A 26 24.87 3.83 -10.16
C THR A 26 23.89 3.02 -9.33
N ASP A 27 24.32 2.56 -8.18
CA ASP A 27 23.53 1.77 -7.26
C ASP A 27 23.04 2.62 -6.08
N PHE A 28 21.90 2.24 -5.51
CA PHE A 28 21.30 2.93 -4.38
C PHE A 28 20.96 1.96 -3.26
N GLU A 29 21.19 2.40 -2.03
CA GLU A 29 20.68 1.76 -0.83
C GLU A 29 19.49 2.56 -0.30
N ILE A 30 18.39 1.88 0.03
CA ILE A 30 17.20 2.45 0.65
C ILE A 30 17.07 1.88 2.05
N ARG A 31 17.14 2.75 3.06
CA ARG A 31 16.95 2.38 4.45
C ARG A 31 15.66 3.04 4.97
N THR A 32 14.81 2.24 5.58
CA THR A 32 13.63 2.75 6.29
C THR A 32 14.04 3.30 7.65
N ASP A 33 13.71 4.56 7.92
CA ASP A 33 14.02 5.22 9.17
C ASP A 33 12.82 5.24 10.12
N ASP A 34 11.59 5.48 9.58
CA ASP A 34 10.40 5.61 10.40
C ASP A 34 9.11 5.41 9.60
N ILE A 35 8.07 4.90 10.28
CA ILE A 35 6.70 4.80 9.74
C ILE A 35 5.77 5.40 10.78
N LYS A 36 4.91 6.32 10.38
CA LYS A 36 3.96 7.01 11.27
C LYS A 36 2.58 7.13 10.66
N VAL A 37 1.57 7.17 11.53
CA VAL A 37 0.21 7.53 11.16
C VAL A 37 -0.15 8.85 11.85
N SER A 38 -0.61 9.81 11.08
CA SER A 38 -1.03 11.13 11.52
C SER A 38 -2.48 11.42 11.13
N GLY A 39 -3.10 12.40 11.79
CA GLY A 39 -4.48 12.78 11.50
C GLY A 39 -5.53 11.77 12.01
N ARG A 40 -5.22 11.00 13.05
CA ARG A 40 -6.20 10.13 13.72
C ARG A 40 -7.37 11.00 14.23
N GLY A 41 -8.60 10.53 14.04
CA GLY A 41 -9.81 11.30 14.31
C GLY A 41 -10.16 12.36 13.25
N MET A 42 -9.33 12.55 12.22
CA MET A 42 -9.60 13.43 11.09
C MET A 42 -10.11 12.65 9.88
N MET A 43 -10.85 13.31 8.98
CA MET A 43 -11.49 12.68 7.80
C MET A 43 -10.51 12.02 6.83
N ASN A 44 -9.23 12.30 6.90
CA ASN A 44 -8.25 11.70 5.98
C ASN A 44 -6.91 11.45 6.69
N PRO A 45 -6.85 10.42 7.55
CA PRO A 45 -5.59 10.02 8.18
C PRO A 45 -4.54 9.67 7.12
N LYS A 46 -3.28 9.94 7.43
CA LYS A 46 -2.16 9.74 6.49
C LYS A 46 -1.10 8.84 7.10
N VAL A 47 -0.56 7.96 6.27
CA VAL A 47 0.64 7.19 6.57
C VAL A 47 1.84 7.93 5.98
N SER A 48 2.86 8.14 6.78
CA SER A 48 4.11 8.78 6.38
C SER A 48 5.26 7.81 6.60
N VAL A 49 6.05 7.58 5.57
CA VAL A 49 7.23 6.73 5.59
C VAL A 49 8.45 7.59 5.34
N THR A 50 9.37 7.60 6.29
CA THR A 50 10.64 8.29 6.17
C THR A 50 11.73 7.29 5.80
N VAL A 51 12.47 7.61 4.75
CA VAL A 51 13.56 6.77 4.23
C VAL A 51 14.80 7.62 4.00
N THR A 52 15.96 7.01 4.18
CA THR A 52 17.24 7.54 3.73
C THR A 52 17.72 6.75 2.52
N VAL A 53 17.94 7.44 1.41
CA VAL A 53 18.46 6.90 0.15
C VAL A 53 19.88 7.35 -0.03
N THR A 54 20.79 6.41 -0.23
CA THR A 54 22.23 6.68 -0.44
C THR A 54 22.65 6.18 -1.82
N ASN A 55 23.29 7.04 -2.60
CA ASN A 55 24.01 6.59 -3.80
C ASN A 55 25.29 5.84 -3.35
N THR A 56 25.30 4.53 -3.52
CA THR A 56 26.42 3.66 -3.09
C THR A 56 27.54 3.56 -4.13
N GLY A 57 27.31 4.04 -5.35
CA GLY A 57 28.32 4.03 -6.41
C GLY A 57 29.46 5.03 -6.16
N ASP A 58 30.52 4.89 -6.96
CA ASP A 58 31.77 5.67 -6.82
C ASP A 58 31.93 6.73 -7.92
N THR A 59 31.17 6.62 -9.02
CA THR A 59 31.48 7.37 -10.25
C THR A 59 30.37 8.30 -10.69
N TYR A 60 29.12 7.82 -10.70
CA TYR A 60 28.02 8.54 -11.34
C TYR A 60 27.02 9.10 -10.32
N ALA A 61 26.59 10.32 -10.58
CA ALA A 61 25.42 10.86 -9.89
C ALA A 61 24.13 10.28 -10.50
N GLY A 62 23.11 10.07 -9.67
CA GLY A 62 21.85 9.50 -10.11
C GLY A 62 20.67 9.94 -9.24
N LYS A 63 19.47 9.57 -9.69
CA LYS A 63 18.23 9.74 -8.94
C LYS A 63 17.58 8.38 -8.76
N GLU A 64 17.02 8.14 -7.58
CA GLU A 64 16.28 6.92 -7.29
C GLU A 64 14.81 7.20 -7.02
N VAL A 65 13.95 6.25 -7.38
CA VAL A 65 12.54 6.28 -7.04
C VAL A 65 12.27 5.30 -5.91
N VAL A 66 11.80 5.80 -4.79
CA VAL A 66 11.32 4.96 -3.68
C VAL A 66 9.84 4.69 -3.87
N GLN A 67 9.45 3.42 -3.84
CA GLN A 67 8.08 2.96 -3.96
C GLN A 67 7.65 2.28 -2.65
N ILE A 68 6.45 2.61 -2.18
CA ILE A 68 5.84 2.04 -0.99
C ILE A 68 4.66 1.20 -1.45
N TYR A 69 4.70 -0.09 -1.13
CA TYR A 69 3.60 -1.00 -1.38
C TYR A 69 2.96 -1.42 -0.06
N ALA A 70 1.69 -1.77 -0.12
CA ALA A 70 0.95 -2.28 1.01
C ALA A 70 0.30 -3.63 0.70
N SER A 71 0.46 -4.60 1.60
CA SER A 71 -0.36 -5.81 1.66
C SER A 71 -1.50 -5.57 2.62
N CYS A 72 -2.74 -5.70 2.15
CA CYS A 72 -3.93 -5.58 3.00
C CYS A 72 -4.35 -6.96 3.53
N PRO A 73 -5.00 -7.04 4.73
CA PRO A 73 -5.44 -8.32 5.29
C PRO A 73 -6.38 -9.04 4.32
N GLN A 74 -6.20 -10.34 4.16
CA GLN A 74 -7.04 -11.20 3.33
C GLN A 74 -8.25 -11.65 4.17
N GLY A 75 -9.20 -10.73 4.34
CA GLY A 75 -10.42 -10.95 5.09
C GLY A 75 -11.55 -11.51 4.22
N ARG A 76 -12.74 -10.89 4.32
CA ARG A 76 -13.90 -11.27 3.52
C ARG A 76 -13.79 -10.85 2.05
N LEU A 77 -13.15 -9.70 1.80
CA LEU A 77 -12.95 -9.18 0.45
C LEU A 77 -11.70 -9.78 -0.18
N VAL A 78 -11.82 -10.20 -1.43
CA VAL A 78 -10.68 -10.64 -2.23
C VAL A 78 -9.82 -9.43 -2.62
N LYS A 79 -8.51 -9.52 -2.38
CA LYS A 79 -7.57 -8.42 -2.63
C LYS A 79 -6.31 -8.90 -3.33
N GLU A 80 -5.64 -7.97 -3.96
CA GLU A 80 -4.29 -8.17 -4.48
C GLU A 80 -3.28 -8.36 -3.33
N PHE A 81 -2.19 -9.07 -3.60
CA PHE A 81 -1.16 -9.31 -2.59
C PHE A 81 -0.46 -8.02 -2.16
N ARG A 82 -0.08 -7.16 -3.14
CA ARG A 82 0.48 -5.83 -2.86
C ARG A 82 -0.11 -4.78 -3.80
N ARG A 83 -0.33 -3.58 -3.26
CA ARG A 83 -0.72 -2.38 -4.02
C ARG A 83 0.27 -1.26 -3.78
N LEU A 84 0.58 -0.48 -4.82
CA LEU A 84 1.35 0.75 -4.69
C LEU A 84 0.52 1.78 -3.90
N ALA A 85 1.01 2.17 -2.73
CA ALA A 85 0.37 3.14 -1.86
C ALA A 85 0.93 4.56 -2.03
N GLY A 86 2.24 4.66 -2.30
CA GLY A 86 2.90 5.95 -2.50
C GLY A 86 4.28 5.77 -3.15
N PHE A 87 4.80 6.86 -3.68
CA PHE A 87 6.16 6.89 -4.23
C PHE A 87 6.76 8.30 -4.14
N GLY A 88 8.07 8.37 -4.24
CA GLY A 88 8.81 9.62 -4.30
C GLY A 88 10.13 9.45 -5.04
N LYS A 89 10.67 10.54 -5.58
CA LYS A 89 11.94 10.54 -6.30
C LYS A 89 12.95 11.45 -5.60
N THR A 90 14.19 10.97 -5.45
CA THR A 90 15.27 11.77 -4.87
C THR A 90 15.66 12.94 -5.76
N LYS A 91 16.34 13.94 -5.20
CA LYS A 91 17.18 14.85 -5.97
C LYS A 91 18.30 14.05 -6.66
N LEU A 92 19.07 14.71 -7.50
CA LEU A 92 20.30 14.12 -8.04
C LEU A 92 21.30 13.95 -6.88
N LEU A 93 21.70 12.72 -6.61
CA LEU A 93 22.65 12.37 -5.56
C LEU A 93 24.03 12.11 -6.19
N ALA A 94 25.02 12.85 -5.74
CA ALA A 94 26.42 12.58 -6.08
C ALA A 94 26.85 11.20 -5.52
N PRO A 95 27.97 10.62 -5.99
CA PRO A 95 28.54 9.43 -5.38
C PRO A 95 28.69 9.58 -3.86
N LYS A 96 28.23 8.56 -3.10
CA LYS A 96 28.21 8.53 -1.62
C LYS A 96 27.29 9.57 -0.95
N GLU A 97 26.58 10.36 -1.71
CA GLU A 97 25.60 11.31 -1.14
C GLU A 97 24.32 10.60 -0.71
N SER A 98 23.73 11.06 0.38
CA SER A 98 22.47 10.56 0.91
C SER A 98 21.42 11.67 0.95
N GLN A 99 20.16 11.26 0.87
CA GLN A 99 18.99 12.11 1.11
C GLN A 99 17.99 11.40 1.98
N THR A 100 17.55 12.05 3.05
CA THR A 100 16.37 11.63 3.80
C THR A 100 15.14 12.30 3.20
N MET A 101 14.09 11.51 2.95
CA MET A 101 12.82 12.01 2.42
C MET A 101 11.64 11.31 3.09
N THR A 102 10.51 12.00 3.18
CA THR A 102 9.26 11.44 3.70
C THR A 102 8.25 11.34 2.57
N ILE A 103 7.72 10.15 2.36
CA ILE A 103 6.65 9.87 1.41
C ILE A 103 5.37 9.68 2.21
N THR A 104 4.33 10.41 1.87
CA THR A 104 3.05 10.38 2.59
C THR A 104 1.93 9.97 1.63
N PHE A 105 1.07 9.07 2.08
CA PHE A 105 -0.12 8.67 1.35
C PHE A 105 -1.33 8.62 2.30
N PRO A 106 -2.56 8.87 1.78
CA PRO A 106 -3.76 8.78 2.60
C PRO A 106 -4.05 7.33 2.98
N LEU A 107 -4.54 7.11 4.20
CA LEU A 107 -4.96 5.78 4.66
C LEU A 107 -6.02 5.17 3.74
N TYR A 108 -6.80 6.01 3.07
CA TYR A 108 -7.77 5.64 2.04
C TYR A 108 -7.18 4.76 0.91
N GLN A 109 -5.88 4.88 0.60
CA GLN A 109 -5.22 4.02 -0.40
C GLN A 109 -5.24 2.53 -0.01
N LEU A 110 -5.47 2.22 1.26
CA LEU A 110 -5.54 0.85 1.78
C LEU A 110 -6.96 0.28 1.79
N THR A 111 -7.99 1.08 1.46
CA THR A 111 -9.37 0.63 1.46
C THR A 111 -9.67 -0.33 0.31
N SER A 112 -10.71 -1.13 0.49
CA SER A 112 -11.33 -1.95 -0.55
C SER A 112 -12.83 -1.64 -0.58
N TYR A 113 -13.44 -1.74 -1.76
CA TYR A 113 -14.86 -1.48 -1.91
C TYR A 113 -15.67 -2.73 -1.51
N GLU A 114 -16.63 -2.55 -0.64
CA GLU A 114 -17.59 -3.56 -0.20
C GLU A 114 -18.94 -3.27 -0.87
N GLU A 115 -19.33 -4.12 -1.79
CA GLU A 115 -20.55 -3.91 -2.59
C GLU A 115 -21.82 -3.95 -1.76
N GLU A 116 -21.87 -4.86 -0.78
CA GLU A 116 -23.05 -5.06 0.06
C GLU A 116 -23.44 -3.79 0.85
N SER A 117 -22.45 -3.07 1.37
CA SER A 117 -22.67 -1.81 2.09
C SER A 117 -22.44 -0.57 1.23
N ALA A 118 -22.10 -0.74 -0.04
CA ALA A 118 -21.70 0.33 -0.95
C ALA A 118 -20.65 1.26 -0.33
N SER A 119 -19.62 0.70 0.30
CA SER A 119 -18.67 1.46 1.10
C SER A 119 -17.22 1.11 0.81
N TRP A 120 -16.34 2.12 0.95
CA TRP A 120 -14.90 1.89 1.01
C TRP A 120 -14.49 1.62 2.45
N ILE A 121 -13.98 0.41 2.68
CA ILE A 121 -13.70 -0.11 4.02
C ILE A 121 -12.24 -0.49 4.21
N LEU A 122 -11.80 -0.46 5.46
CA LEU A 122 -10.62 -1.16 5.93
C LEU A 122 -11.09 -2.38 6.72
N GLU A 123 -10.63 -3.57 6.36
CA GLU A 123 -10.89 -4.78 7.14
C GLU A 123 -9.93 -4.88 8.33
N PRO A 124 -10.35 -5.50 9.44
CA PRO A 124 -9.46 -5.68 10.60
C PRO A 124 -8.28 -6.60 10.25
N GLY A 125 -7.16 -6.38 10.90
CA GLY A 125 -5.95 -7.18 10.73
C GLY A 125 -4.73 -6.36 10.39
N MET A 126 -3.67 -7.05 9.98
CA MET A 126 -2.36 -6.46 9.76
C MET A 126 -2.16 -6.04 8.30
N TYR A 127 -1.66 -4.83 8.10
CA TYR A 127 -1.31 -4.23 6.81
C TYR A 127 0.21 -4.15 6.70
N GLY A 128 0.82 -4.96 5.86
CA GLY A 128 2.27 -4.96 5.64
C GLY A 128 2.72 -3.77 4.79
N ILE A 129 3.79 -3.09 5.21
CA ILE A 129 4.39 -1.97 4.46
C ILE A 129 5.71 -2.43 3.88
N TRP A 130 5.80 -2.37 2.55
CA TRP A 130 6.95 -2.81 1.76
C TRP A 130 7.59 -1.62 1.07
N ILE A 131 8.91 -1.52 1.09
CA ILE A 131 9.64 -0.37 0.57
C ILE A 131 10.78 -0.86 -0.32
N GLY A 132 10.90 -0.27 -1.50
CA GLY A 132 11.95 -0.59 -2.46
C GLY A 132 11.97 0.38 -3.64
N ASN A 133 12.80 0.09 -4.62
CA ASN A 133 12.84 0.86 -5.88
C ASN A 133 12.03 0.18 -7.01
N ASP A 134 11.61 -1.06 -6.82
CA ASP A 134 10.63 -1.78 -7.63
C ASP A 134 9.86 -2.80 -6.78
N LEU A 135 8.89 -3.47 -7.40
CA LEU A 135 8.03 -4.43 -6.70
C LEU A 135 8.82 -5.63 -6.16
N ASN A 136 9.76 -6.19 -6.93
CA ASN A 136 10.51 -7.39 -6.54
C ASN A 136 11.59 -7.12 -5.50
N THR A 137 12.21 -5.96 -5.55
CA THR A 137 13.26 -5.54 -4.59
C THR A 137 12.66 -4.93 -3.33
N SER A 138 11.34 -4.69 -3.28
CA SER A 138 10.69 -4.16 -2.08
C SER A 138 10.79 -5.16 -0.92
N VAL A 139 11.19 -4.64 0.24
CA VAL A 139 11.35 -5.40 1.48
C VAL A 139 10.28 -4.97 2.48
N LEU A 140 9.79 -5.95 3.26
CA LEU A 140 8.88 -5.68 4.36
C LEU A 140 9.61 -4.84 5.43
N SER A 141 9.03 -3.68 5.78
CA SER A 141 9.69 -2.68 6.62
C SER A 141 8.92 -2.35 7.90
N GLY A 142 7.69 -2.78 7.99
CA GLY A 142 6.82 -2.58 9.14
C GLY A 142 5.38 -2.94 8.83
N ALA A 143 4.48 -2.69 9.77
CA ALA A 143 3.06 -2.96 9.59
C ALA A 143 2.18 -1.92 10.31
N LEU A 144 0.92 -1.84 9.88
CA LEU A 144 -0.16 -1.24 10.63
C LEU A 144 -1.08 -2.38 11.09
N GLU A 145 -1.73 -2.25 12.23
CA GLU A 145 -2.70 -3.25 12.72
C GLU A 145 -3.99 -2.55 13.10
N LEU A 146 -5.08 -2.90 12.44
CA LEU A 146 -6.41 -2.36 12.67
C LEU A 146 -7.22 -3.34 13.52
N ASP A 147 -7.81 -2.85 14.62
CA ASP A 147 -8.56 -3.64 15.60
C ASP A 147 -9.88 -4.16 15.05
N GLU A 148 -10.68 -3.30 14.40
CA GLU A 148 -12.00 -3.61 13.91
C GLU A 148 -12.21 -3.02 12.49
N LYS A 149 -13.28 -3.45 11.79
CA LYS A 149 -13.67 -2.91 10.50
C LYS A 149 -13.93 -1.41 10.60
N ALA A 150 -13.30 -0.62 9.74
CA ALA A 150 -13.56 0.82 9.62
C ALA A 150 -14.16 1.15 8.26
N VAL A 151 -15.24 1.93 8.24
CA VAL A 151 -15.82 2.50 7.03
C VAL A 151 -15.22 3.87 6.82
N MET A 152 -14.45 4.06 5.77
CA MET A 152 -13.86 5.37 5.46
C MET A 152 -14.78 6.24 4.62
N THR A 153 -15.48 5.64 3.63
CA THR A 153 -16.43 6.38 2.80
C THR A 153 -17.67 5.53 2.58
N ALA A 154 -18.82 6.05 3.00
CA ALA A 154 -20.12 5.46 2.71
C ALA A 154 -20.70 6.10 1.43
N CYS A 155 -21.01 5.26 0.44
CA CYS A 155 -21.54 5.64 -0.85
C CYS A 155 -22.99 5.11 -1.01
N GLU A 156 -23.62 5.46 -2.13
CA GLU A 156 -24.82 4.81 -2.61
C GLU A 156 -24.50 4.03 -3.88
N ASN A 157 -25.06 2.82 -4.00
CA ASN A 157 -24.90 2.04 -5.23
C ASN A 157 -25.91 2.52 -6.29
N ILE A 158 -25.52 3.51 -7.08
CA ILE A 158 -26.37 4.11 -8.12
C ILE A 158 -26.40 3.27 -9.41
N CYS A 159 -25.48 2.32 -9.57
CA CYS A 159 -25.39 1.43 -10.73
C CYS A 159 -25.14 -0.02 -10.29
N PRO A 160 -26.12 -0.67 -9.62
CA PRO A 160 -25.94 -2.05 -9.20
C PRO A 160 -25.78 -2.97 -10.42
N LEU A 161 -24.97 -4.00 -10.25
CA LEU A 161 -24.81 -5.04 -11.27
C LEU A 161 -26.15 -5.74 -11.51
N LYS A 162 -26.48 -5.97 -12.77
CA LYS A 162 -27.70 -6.71 -13.16
C LYS A 162 -27.48 -8.22 -13.17
N GLU A 163 -26.26 -8.65 -13.30
CA GLU A 163 -25.83 -10.05 -13.34
C GLU A 163 -24.54 -10.20 -12.56
N GLU A 164 -24.33 -11.36 -11.96
CA GLU A 164 -23.05 -11.68 -11.30
C GLU A 164 -21.90 -11.70 -12.31
N LEU A 165 -20.79 -11.06 -11.99
CA LEU A 165 -19.59 -11.11 -12.79
C LEU A 165 -18.78 -12.35 -12.41
N ASN A 166 -18.30 -13.07 -13.43
CA ASN A 166 -17.36 -14.15 -13.24
C ASN A 166 -15.96 -13.54 -13.08
N GLU A 167 -15.55 -13.37 -11.82
CA GLU A 167 -14.26 -12.76 -11.46
C GLU A 167 -13.15 -13.80 -11.37
N ILE A 168 -11.93 -13.38 -11.72
CA ILE A 168 -10.74 -14.16 -11.46
C ILE A 168 -10.45 -14.08 -9.96
N VAL A 169 -10.36 -15.23 -9.29
CA VAL A 169 -10.07 -15.33 -7.86
C VAL A 169 -8.76 -16.09 -7.67
N PRO A 170 -7.82 -15.57 -6.87
CA PRO A 170 -6.60 -16.29 -6.55
C PRO A 170 -6.88 -17.49 -5.65
N ASP A 171 -5.96 -18.45 -5.64
CA ASP A 171 -5.98 -19.60 -4.75
C ASP A 171 -5.90 -19.13 -3.28
N ALA A 172 -6.97 -19.35 -2.52
CA ALA A 172 -7.10 -18.89 -1.15
C ALA A 172 -6.03 -19.45 -0.21
N GLU A 173 -5.63 -20.72 -0.38
CA GLU A 173 -4.60 -21.35 0.45
C GLU A 173 -3.23 -20.69 0.22
N LYS A 174 -2.89 -20.41 -1.04
CA LYS A 174 -1.64 -19.71 -1.38
C LYS A 174 -1.61 -18.30 -0.85
N VAL A 175 -2.71 -17.57 -1.00
CA VAL A 175 -2.81 -16.19 -0.50
C VAL A 175 -2.67 -16.15 1.01
N GLN A 176 -3.37 -17.03 1.74
CA GLN A 176 -3.27 -17.13 3.20
C GLN A 176 -1.87 -17.56 3.66
N ALA A 177 -1.24 -18.50 2.97
CA ALA A 177 0.12 -18.92 3.28
C ALA A 177 1.13 -17.77 3.13
N ARG A 178 1.02 -16.97 2.06
CA ARG A 178 1.87 -15.79 1.85
C ARG A 178 1.62 -14.71 2.90
N GLU A 179 0.35 -14.48 3.27
CA GLU A 179 0.00 -13.56 4.34
C GLU A 179 0.60 -14.00 5.68
N ALA A 180 0.40 -15.26 6.06
CA ALA A 180 0.96 -15.82 7.29
C ALA A 180 2.50 -15.72 7.31
N ALA A 181 3.16 -15.91 6.16
CA ALA A 181 4.61 -15.83 6.06
C ALA A 181 5.14 -14.43 6.38
N TRP A 182 4.61 -13.37 5.76
CA TRP A 182 5.08 -12.02 6.04
C TRP A 182 4.66 -11.51 7.42
N GLN A 183 3.48 -11.91 7.94
CA GLN A 183 3.09 -11.60 9.31
C GLN A 183 4.02 -12.25 10.34
N LYS A 184 4.46 -13.48 10.07
CA LYS A 184 5.47 -14.15 10.87
C LYS A 184 6.80 -13.38 10.85
N GLU A 185 7.22 -12.92 9.67
CA GLU A 185 8.45 -12.12 9.51
C GLU A 185 8.41 -10.83 10.32
N VAL A 186 7.26 -10.10 10.36
CA VAL A 186 7.07 -8.91 11.21
C VAL A 186 7.36 -9.25 12.67
N LYS A 187 6.81 -10.36 13.17
CA LYS A 187 6.98 -10.79 14.57
C LYS A 187 8.41 -11.25 14.88
N GLU A 188 9.00 -12.08 14.02
CA GLU A 188 10.35 -12.63 14.22
C GLU A 188 11.42 -11.53 14.18
N LYS A 189 11.32 -10.59 13.25
CA LYS A 189 12.26 -9.46 13.13
C LYS A 189 11.92 -8.30 14.05
N ARG A 190 10.86 -8.39 14.86
CA ARG A 190 10.38 -7.35 15.78
C ARG A 190 10.25 -6.00 15.07
N MET A 191 9.65 -6.02 13.89
CA MET A 191 9.41 -4.80 13.11
C MET A 191 8.42 -3.88 13.84
N SER A 192 8.44 -2.61 13.48
CA SER A 192 7.46 -1.63 13.99
C SER A 192 6.05 -2.01 13.54
N VAL A 193 5.13 -2.11 14.48
CA VAL A 193 3.70 -2.28 14.23
C VAL A 193 2.97 -1.10 14.85
N ILE A 194 2.19 -0.39 14.04
CA ILE A 194 1.43 0.79 14.48
C ILE A 194 -0.03 0.38 14.63
N GLU A 195 -0.51 0.39 15.86
CA GLU A 195 -1.91 0.11 16.17
C GLU A 195 -2.81 1.23 15.66
N LEU A 196 -3.89 0.84 14.98
CA LEU A 196 -4.98 1.70 14.53
C LEU A 196 -6.28 1.25 15.19
N LYS A 197 -7.09 2.20 15.58
CA LYS A 197 -8.44 1.92 16.11
C LYS A 197 -9.47 2.39 15.11
N ALA A 198 -10.43 1.54 14.79
CA ALA A 198 -11.54 1.88 13.90
C ALA A 198 -12.30 3.12 14.41
N SER A 199 -12.41 3.29 15.74
CA SER A 199 -13.03 4.46 16.37
C SER A 199 -12.30 5.79 16.11
N GLU A 200 -11.05 5.75 15.67
CA GLU A 200 -10.24 6.93 15.31
C GLU A 200 -10.29 7.23 13.80
N ILE A 201 -11.09 6.50 13.02
CA ILE A 201 -11.23 6.64 11.58
C ILE A 201 -12.66 7.10 11.28
N PRO A 202 -12.90 8.41 11.08
CA PRO A 202 -14.24 8.91 10.78
C PRO A 202 -14.71 8.45 9.40
N THR A 203 -16.04 8.27 9.28
CA THR A 203 -16.69 7.92 8.02
C THR A 203 -17.11 9.18 7.27
N GLU A 204 -16.68 9.31 6.02
CA GLU A 204 -17.21 10.30 5.08
C GLU A 204 -18.49 9.76 4.42
N LYS A 205 -19.54 10.57 4.37
CA LYS A 205 -20.74 10.26 3.60
C LYS A 205 -20.72 11.06 2.31
N VAL A 206 -20.80 10.38 1.18
CA VAL A 206 -20.89 11.04 -0.13
C VAL A 206 -22.37 11.33 -0.41
N ASP A 207 -22.71 12.61 -0.48
CA ASP A 207 -24.00 13.08 -0.92
C ASP A 207 -23.96 13.38 -2.42
N TYR A 208 -24.47 12.45 -3.22
CA TYR A 208 -24.51 12.59 -4.69
C TYR A 208 -25.45 13.72 -5.17
N LEU A 209 -26.40 14.15 -4.34
CA LEU A 209 -27.30 15.26 -4.70
C LEU A 209 -26.55 16.61 -4.69
N SER A 210 -25.51 16.75 -3.87
CA SER A 210 -24.70 17.95 -3.84
C SER A 210 -23.81 18.12 -5.08
N LEU A 211 -23.50 17.04 -5.79
CA LEU A 211 -22.68 17.04 -7.01
C LEU A 211 -23.47 17.46 -8.25
N ILE A 212 -24.81 17.40 -8.23
CA ILE A 212 -25.67 17.76 -9.36
C ILE A 212 -25.89 19.27 -9.47
N HIS A 213 -25.57 20.04 -8.44
CA HIS A 213 -25.74 21.50 -8.41
C HIS A 213 -24.51 22.31 -8.86
N ILE A 214 -23.48 21.66 -9.41
CA ILE A 214 -22.34 22.33 -10.03
C ILE A 214 -22.49 22.23 -11.55
N SER A 215 -23.44 22.99 -12.08
CA SER A 215 -23.57 23.26 -13.52
C SER A 215 -23.82 24.73 -13.76
#